data_9aaa0aff9f8491b049acb9f4f020b228
#
_entry.id   9aaa0aff9f8491b049acb9f4f020b228
#
_cell.length_a   1.000
_cell.length_b   1.000
_cell.length_c   1.000
_cell.angle_alpha   90.00
_cell.angle_beta   90.00
_cell.angle_gamma   90.00
#
_symmetry.space_group_name_H-M   'P 1'
#
loop_
_entity.id
_entity.type
_entity.pdbx_description
1 polymer ?
#
loop_
_entity_poly.entity_id
_entity_poly.type
_entity_poly.pdbx_seq_one_letter_code
_entity_poly.pdbx_strand_id
1 'polypeptide(L)'
;MCVVNANYDIIRNGSQTVKILFNRVNTNPLILMVKKQRFFCKHCESTFMAKTPIVDKGCFISNDVKRSIVLNLCETKSMDLIAREHCVSPTSVARILRLTEDRRRKNYLPRILSIDEFKSVNTVDASMSVNLTDLEGGHIFDILADRRQRYLFEYFNSY
;
A
#
# COMPACT_ATOMS: atom_id res chain seq x y z
N MET A 1 19.14 13.82 -10.00
CA MET A 1 18.00 14.34 -9.22
C MET A 1 18.21 15.83 -9.02
N CYS A 2 17.40 16.68 -9.64
CA CYS A 2 17.59 18.13 -9.53
C CYS A 2 17.16 18.54 -8.10
N VAL A 3 18.11 18.92 -7.26
CA VAL A 3 17.83 19.54 -5.96
C VAL A 3 17.43 20.98 -6.26
N VAL A 4 16.21 21.35 -5.94
CA VAL A 4 15.69 22.71 -6.12
C VAL A 4 16.39 23.62 -5.10
N ASN A 5 17.59 24.08 -5.45
CA ASN A 5 18.23 25.21 -4.76
C ASN A 5 17.71 26.52 -5.39
N ALA A 6 17.54 27.55 -4.58
CA ALA A 6 16.92 28.83 -4.93
C ALA A 6 17.56 29.61 -6.08
N ASN A 7 18.62 29.09 -6.70
CA ASN A 7 19.41 29.77 -7.76
C ASN A 7 19.31 29.12 -9.15
N TYR A 8 18.40 28.17 -9.39
CA TYR A 8 18.27 27.56 -10.71
C TYR A 8 17.20 28.26 -11.55
N ASP A 9 17.53 28.60 -12.79
CA ASP A 9 16.62 29.13 -13.81
C ASP A 9 15.57 28.05 -14.18
N ILE A 10 14.46 28.05 -13.47
CA ILE A 10 13.31 27.18 -13.73
C ILE A 10 12.27 27.97 -14.49
N ILE A 11 11.96 27.53 -15.71
CA ILE A 11 10.93 28.14 -16.55
C ILE A 11 9.69 27.27 -16.65
N ARG A 12 8.54 27.93 -16.86
CA ARG A 12 7.29 27.21 -17.17
C ARG A 12 7.38 26.61 -18.57
N ASN A 13 7.08 25.30 -18.68
CA ASN A 13 7.15 24.55 -19.94
C ASN A 13 5.81 23.85 -20.23
N GLY A 14 4.76 24.65 -20.43
CA GLY A 14 3.42 24.17 -20.71
C GLY A 14 2.74 23.50 -19.50
N SER A 15 1.63 22.84 -19.76
CA SER A 15 0.84 22.12 -18.74
C SER A 15 0.33 20.81 -19.28
N GLN A 16 0.03 19.85 -18.38
CA GLN A 16 -0.60 18.57 -18.74
C GLN A 16 -1.82 18.34 -17.86
N THR A 17 -2.92 17.96 -18.49
CA THR A 17 -4.13 17.53 -17.77
C THR A 17 -4.04 16.05 -17.47
N VAL A 18 -4.19 15.68 -16.21
CA VAL A 18 -4.22 14.30 -15.73
C VAL A 18 -5.59 13.96 -15.15
N LYS A 19 -6.06 12.74 -15.40
CA LYS A 19 -7.28 12.18 -14.82
C LYS A 19 -6.92 11.47 -13.53
N ILE A 20 -7.60 11.79 -12.44
CA ILE A 20 -7.37 11.19 -11.13
C ILE A 20 -8.70 10.62 -10.63
N LEU A 21 -8.72 9.32 -10.34
CA LEU A 21 -9.85 8.67 -9.70
C LEU A 21 -9.96 9.18 -8.26
N PHE A 22 -11.12 9.70 -7.93
CA PHE A 22 -11.47 10.21 -6.61
C PHE A 22 -12.60 9.36 -5.98
N ASN A 23 -12.95 9.65 -4.73
CA ASN A 23 -14.03 8.94 -4.06
C ASN A 23 -15.35 9.08 -4.83
N ARG A 24 -16.15 8.01 -4.80
CA ARG A 24 -17.44 7.98 -5.48
C ARG A 24 -18.39 9.06 -4.93
N VAL A 25 -19.20 9.59 -5.82
CA VAL A 25 -20.36 10.41 -5.44
C VAL A 25 -21.59 9.56 -5.71
N ASN A 26 -22.32 9.22 -4.67
CA ASN A 26 -23.36 8.20 -4.69
C ASN A 26 -22.79 6.85 -5.20
N THR A 27 -23.30 6.35 -6.34
CA THR A 27 -22.87 5.08 -6.96
C THR A 27 -21.87 5.26 -8.10
N ASN A 28 -21.59 6.51 -8.52
CA ASN A 28 -20.78 6.80 -9.70
C ASN A 28 -19.33 7.14 -9.35
N PRO A 29 -18.34 6.67 -10.14
CA PRO A 29 -16.95 7.07 -9.98
C PRO A 29 -16.78 8.57 -10.29
N LEU A 30 -16.05 9.27 -9.44
CA LEU A 30 -15.66 10.66 -9.68
C LEU A 30 -14.25 10.71 -10.25
N ILE A 31 -14.08 11.38 -11.39
CA ILE A 31 -12.77 11.60 -11.99
C ILE A 31 -12.46 13.09 -11.99
N LEU A 32 -11.38 13.45 -11.29
CA LEU A 32 -10.87 14.81 -11.29
C LEU A 32 -9.95 15.03 -12.48
N MET A 33 -10.21 16.11 -13.24
CA MET A 33 -9.34 16.60 -14.31
C MET A 33 -8.41 17.68 -13.75
N VAL A 34 -7.16 17.33 -13.45
CA VAL A 34 -6.19 18.23 -12.83
C VAL A 34 -5.18 18.72 -13.86
N LYS A 35 -5.16 20.02 -14.12
CA LYS A 35 -4.15 20.67 -14.97
C LYS A 35 -2.89 20.93 -14.17
N LYS A 36 -1.84 20.14 -14.42
CA LYS A 36 -0.54 20.26 -13.75
C LYS A 36 0.42 21.10 -14.59
N GLN A 37 1.07 22.08 -13.97
CA GLN A 37 2.13 22.88 -14.60
C GLN A 37 3.37 22.02 -14.80
N ARG A 38 3.98 22.07 -15.99
CA ARG A 38 5.30 21.53 -16.28
C ARG A 38 6.34 22.62 -16.14
N PHE A 39 7.50 22.25 -15.64
CA PHE A 39 8.66 23.11 -15.51
C PHE A 39 9.86 22.49 -16.22
N PHE A 40 10.75 23.33 -16.69
CA PHE A 40 12.03 22.93 -17.26
C PHE A 40 13.15 23.62 -16.50
N CYS A 41 14.16 22.86 -16.10
CA CYS A 41 15.36 23.37 -15.46
C CYS A 41 16.44 23.55 -16.52
N LYS A 42 16.89 24.78 -16.75
CA LYS A 42 17.96 25.09 -17.73
C LYS A 42 19.32 24.53 -17.33
N HIS A 43 19.56 24.35 -16.03
CA HIS A 43 20.85 23.87 -15.53
C HIS A 43 21.05 22.36 -15.77
N CYS A 44 20.04 21.51 -15.49
CA CYS A 44 20.15 20.06 -15.67
C CYS A 44 19.35 19.55 -16.87
N GLU A 45 18.78 20.43 -17.67
CA GLU A 45 17.98 20.15 -18.88
C GLU A 45 16.83 19.15 -18.66
N SER A 46 16.37 19.02 -17.41
CA SER A 46 15.30 18.10 -17.04
C SER A 46 13.95 18.77 -16.91
N THR A 47 12.90 18.04 -17.24
CA THR A 47 11.51 18.48 -17.11
C THR A 47 10.87 17.80 -15.90
N PHE A 48 10.08 18.54 -15.14
CA PHE A 48 9.31 17.99 -14.03
C PHE A 48 7.93 18.65 -13.94
N MET A 49 7.00 17.97 -13.26
CA MET A 49 5.63 18.45 -13.08
C MET A 49 5.42 18.95 -11.66
N ALA A 50 4.52 19.91 -11.51
CA ALA A 50 4.05 20.36 -10.21
C ALA A 50 3.52 19.17 -9.39
N LYS A 51 3.95 19.09 -8.13
CA LYS A 51 3.41 18.13 -7.18
C LYS A 51 2.00 18.55 -6.75
N THR A 52 1.17 17.59 -6.38
CA THR A 52 -0.13 17.83 -5.79
C THR A 52 -0.31 16.89 -4.58
N PRO A 53 -0.95 17.33 -3.50
CA PRO A 53 -1.22 16.46 -2.35
C PRO A 53 -2.30 15.41 -2.63
N ILE A 54 -3.08 15.57 -3.72
CA ILE A 54 -4.22 14.71 -4.05
C ILE A 54 -3.77 13.31 -4.45
N VAL A 55 -2.61 13.20 -5.12
CA VAL A 55 -2.12 11.93 -5.69
C VAL A 55 -0.61 11.89 -5.72
N ASP A 56 -0.04 10.71 -5.49
CA ASP A 56 1.41 10.49 -5.57
C ASP A 56 1.93 10.57 -7.01
N LYS A 57 3.24 10.79 -7.14
CA LYS A 57 3.90 10.85 -8.45
C LYS A 57 3.69 9.56 -9.24
N GLY A 58 3.20 9.69 -10.47
CA GLY A 58 2.96 8.55 -11.37
C GLY A 58 1.70 7.73 -11.05
N CYS A 59 0.88 8.17 -10.09
CA CYS A 59 -0.36 7.51 -9.73
C CYS A 59 -1.59 8.24 -10.31
N PHE A 60 -2.66 7.47 -10.53
CA PHE A 60 -3.95 7.96 -11.02
C PHE A 60 -5.10 7.73 -10.02
N ILE A 61 -4.84 7.06 -8.91
CA ILE A 61 -5.77 6.84 -7.80
C ILE A 61 -5.41 7.83 -6.70
N SER A 62 -6.38 8.65 -6.28
CA SER A 62 -6.15 9.65 -5.23
C SER A 62 -5.76 9.02 -3.89
N ASN A 63 -5.08 9.79 -3.05
CA ASN A 63 -4.69 9.33 -1.72
C ASN A 63 -5.90 9.06 -0.82
N ASP A 64 -7.02 9.78 -1.03
CA ASP A 64 -8.27 9.53 -0.32
C ASP A 64 -8.91 8.19 -0.69
N VAL A 65 -8.92 7.82 -1.99
CA VAL A 65 -9.35 6.48 -2.42
C VAL A 65 -8.47 5.38 -1.84
N LYS A 66 -7.14 5.57 -1.85
CA LYS A 66 -6.21 4.61 -1.25
C LYS A 66 -6.50 4.42 0.25
N ARG A 67 -6.74 5.51 0.98
CA ARG A 67 -7.09 5.46 2.40
C ARG A 67 -8.41 4.72 2.63
N SER A 68 -9.45 5.01 1.85
CA SER A 68 -10.73 4.32 1.93
C SER A 68 -10.60 2.81 1.65
N ILE A 69 -9.76 2.42 0.68
CA ILE A 69 -9.47 1.01 0.39
C ILE A 69 -8.81 0.35 1.60
N VAL A 70 -7.82 1.00 2.24
CA VAL A 70 -7.14 0.47 3.44
C VAL A 70 -8.14 0.27 4.58
N LEU A 71 -9.03 1.21 4.83
CA LEU A 71 -10.07 1.08 5.85
C LEU A 71 -11.01 -0.10 5.56
N ASN A 72 -11.43 -0.27 4.30
CA ASN A 72 -12.28 -1.39 3.90
C ASN A 72 -11.55 -2.75 3.98
N LEU A 73 -10.22 -2.79 3.83
CA LEU A 73 -9.42 -4.00 4.02
C LEU A 73 -9.37 -4.45 5.50
N CYS A 74 -9.65 -3.57 6.45
CA CYS A 74 -9.81 -3.91 7.87
C CYS A 74 -11.19 -4.54 8.18
N GLU A 75 -12.13 -4.52 7.23
CA GLU A 75 -13.45 -5.11 7.36
C GLU A 75 -13.47 -6.52 6.75
N THR A 76 -14.53 -7.30 7.03
CA THR A 76 -14.74 -8.65 6.47
C THR A 76 -15.22 -8.59 5.02
N LYS A 77 -14.47 -7.94 4.14
CA LYS A 77 -14.76 -7.77 2.72
C LYS A 77 -13.74 -8.46 1.84
N SER A 78 -14.18 -9.06 0.74
CA SER A 78 -13.24 -9.59 -0.27
C SER A 78 -12.59 -8.45 -1.06
N MET A 79 -11.34 -8.67 -1.55
CA MET A 79 -10.66 -7.68 -2.41
C MET A 79 -11.45 -7.35 -3.67
N ASP A 80 -12.20 -8.31 -4.22
CA ASP A 80 -13.04 -8.09 -5.40
C ASP A 80 -14.22 -7.16 -5.09
N LEU A 81 -14.85 -7.31 -3.93
CA LEU A 81 -15.91 -6.40 -3.50
C LEU A 81 -15.36 -4.98 -3.29
N ILE A 82 -14.22 -4.85 -2.60
CA ILE A 82 -13.55 -3.55 -2.38
C ILE A 82 -13.19 -2.90 -3.73
N ALA A 83 -12.67 -3.69 -4.68
CA ALA A 83 -12.32 -3.20 -6.01
C ALA A 83 -13.54 -2.63 -6.75
N ARG A 84 -14.67 -3.32 -6.69
CA ARG A 84 -15.95 -2.84 -7.28
C ARG A 84 -16.47 -1.60 -6.57
N GLU A 85 -16.42 -1.54 -5.24
CA GLU A 85 -16.87 -0.39 -4.46
C GLU A 85 -16.05 0.88 -4.79
N HIS A 86 -14.75 0.75 -5.06
CA HIS A 86 -13.86 1.88 -5.35
C HIS A 86 -13.56 2.09 -6.84
N CYS A 87 -14.19 1.32 -7.73
CA CYS A 87 -13.98 1.40 -9.19
C CYS A 87 -12.50 1.23 -9.59
N VAL A 88 -11.80 0.32 -8.94
CA VAL A 88 -10.42 -0.06 -9.22
C VAL A 88 -10.33 -1.56 -9.55
N SER A 89 -9.18 -2.03 -10.01
CA SER A 89 -8.96 -3.47 -10.19
C SER A 89 -8.59 -4.14 -8.85
N PRO A 90 -8.89 -5.44 -8.65
CA PRO A 90 -8.42 -6.21 -7.50
C PRO A 90 -6.90 -6.17 -7.34
N THR A 91 -6.16 -6.16 -8.45
CA THR A 91 -4.70 -5.98 -8.47
C THR A 91 -4.27 -4.64 -7.87
N SER A 92 -5.06 -3.57 -8.09
CA SER A 92 -4.80 -2.26 -7.47
C SER A 92 -5.03 -2.29 -5.96
N VAL A 93 -6.07 -3.00 -5.50
CA VAL A 93 -6.32 -3.23 -4.07
C VAL A 93 -5.15 -3.97 -3.42
N ALA A 94 -4.71 -5.09 -4.03
CA ALA A 94 -3.56 -5.86 -3.54
C ALA A 94 -2.26 -5.03 -3.50
N ARG A 95 -2.03 -4.16 -4.51
CA ARG A 95 -0.88 -3.26 -4.52
C ARG A 95 -0.94 -2.23 -3.39
N ILE A 96 -2.13 -1.66 -3.12
CA ILE A 96 -2.32 -0.72 -2.02
C ILE A 96 -2.07 -1.41 -0.67
N LEU A 97 -2.59 -2.63 -0.48
CA LEU A 97 -2.33 -3.44 0.72
C LEU A 97 -0.83 -3.62 0.97
N ARG A 98 -0.06 -4.00 -0.07
CA ARG A 98 1.40 -4.14 0.05
C ARG A 98 2.12 -2.85 0.45
N LEU A 99 1.59 -1.69 0.08
CA LEU A 99 2.17 -0.39 0.48
C LEU A 99 1.91 -0.05 1.95
N THR A 100 0.90 -0.68 2.57
CA THR A 100 0.56 -0.50 3.99
C THR A 100 1.18 -1.56 4.89
N GLU A 101 1.87 -2.54 4.32
CA GLU A 101 2.56 -3.60 5.06
C GLU A 101 3.56 -2.99 6.04
N ASP A 102 3.32 -3.18 7.32
CA ASP A 102 4.27 -2.82 8.36
C ASP A 102 5.26 -3.97 8.56
N ARG A 103 6.47 -3.80 8.02
CA ARG A 103 7.56 -4.76 8.12
C ARG A 103 8.39 -4.59 9.40
N ARG A 104 7.97 -3.73 10.31
CA ARG A 104 8.67 -3.57 11.58
C ARG A 104 8.53 -4.84 12.39
N ARG A 105 9.67 -5.34 12.85
CA ARG A 105 9.70 -6.48 13.73
C ARG A 105 9.01 -6.10 15.04
N LYS A 106 8.12 -6.93 15.53
CA LYS A 106 7.51 -6.76 16.84
C LYS A 106 8.57 -7.13 17.89
N ASN A 107 8.79 -6.28 18.87
CA ASN A 107 9.80 -6.47 19.93
C ASN A 107 9.20 -7.11 21.18
N TYR A 108 8.05 -7.76 21.05
CA TYR A 108 7.36 -8.43 22.16
C TYR A 108 6.64 -9.68 21.66
N LEU A 109 6.43 -10.63 22.55
CA LEU A 109 5.50 -11.75 22.35
C LEU A 109 4.25 -11.54 23.19
N PRO A 110 3.05 -11.88 22.68
CA PRO A 110 1.82 -11.88 23.47
C PRO A 110 1.93 -12.82 24.65
N ARG A 111 1.26 -12.49 25.77
CA ARG A 111 1.23 -13.34 26.97
C ARG A 111 0.54 -14.69 26.70
N ILE A 112 -0.50 -14.68 25.88
CA ILE A 112 -1.23 -15.89 25.46
C ILE A 112 -1.22 -15.93 23.93
N LEU A 113 -0.43 -16.87 23.39
CA LEU A 113 -0.26 -17.05 21.95
C LEU A 113 -0.95 -18.35 21.52
N SER A 114 -1.92 -18.24 20.61
CA SER A 114 -2.48 -19.41 19.91
C SER A 114 -1.69 -19.68 18.65
N ILE A 115 -1.45 -20.96 18.38
CA ILE A 115 -0.76 -21.44 17.18
C ILE A 115 -1.72 -22.34 16.42
N ASP A 116 -1.97 -22.01 15.16
CA ASP A 116 -2.79 -22.80 14.25
C ASP A 116 -2.07 -23.01 12.92
N GLU A 117 -2.29 -24.16 12.28
CA GLU A 117 -1.65 -24.51 11.01
C GLU A 117 -2.66 -24.44 9.88
N PHE A 118 -2.24 -23.91 8.74
CA PHE A 118 -3.05 -23.88 7.53
C PHE A 118 -2.20 -24.20 6.30
N LYS A 119 -2.88 -24.64 5.23
CA LYS A 119 -2.22 -24.96 3.96
C LYS A 119 -1.60 -23.71 3.35
N SER A 120 -0.32 -23.76 3.05
CA SER A 120 0.41 -22.66 2.41
C SER A 120 -0.12 -22.36 1.01
N VAL A 121 0.06 -21.11 0.57
CA VAL A 121 -0.18 -20.74 -0.82
C VAL A 121 0.97 -21.21 -1.72
N ASN A 122 0.71 -21.33 -3.01
CA ASN A 122 1.68 -21.90 -3.98
C ASN A 122 3.00 -21.12 -4.11
N THR A 123 3.07 -19.92 -3.55
CA THR A 123 4.28 -19.08 -3.57
C THR A 123 5.20 -19.30 -2.36
N VAL A 124 4.82 -20.19 -1.44
CA VAL A 124 5.58 -20.54 -0.24
C VAL A 124 6.12 -21.95 -0.40
N ASP A 125 7.41 -22.16 -0.11
CA ASP A 125 8.08 -23.46 -0.31
C ASP A 125 7.56 -24.53 0.67
N ALA A 126 7.17 -24.15 1.88
CA ALA A 126 6.61 -25.09 2.84
C ALA A 126 5.14 -25.40 2.53
N SER A 127 4.73 -26.67 2.70
CA SER A 127 3.35 -27.13 2.45
C SER A 127 2.33 -26.58 3.45
N MET A 128 2.79 -26.22 4.64
CA MET A 128 1.95 -25.71 5.74
C MET A 128 2.61 -24.46 6.34
N SER A 129 1.80 -23.43 6.52
CA SER A 129 2.12 -22.18 7.21
C SER A 129 1.51 -22.18 8.61
N VAL A 130 1.99 -21.31 9.47
CA VAL A 130 1.52 -21.17 10.86
C VAL A 130 0.95 -19.78 11.07
N ASN A 131 -0.23 -19.74 11.66
CA ASN A 131 -0.88 -18.53 12.14
C ASN A 131 -0.62 -18.38 13.64
N LEU A 132 -0.06 -17.26 14.03
CA LEU A 132 0.14 -16.87 15.43
C LEU A 132 -0.92 -15.82 15.79
N THR A 133 -1.75 -16.10 16.79
CA THR A 133 -2.83 -15.22 17.22
C THR A 133 -2.64 -14.80 18.67
N ASP A 134 -2.68 -13.50 18.93
CA ASP A 134 -2.79 -12.94 20.27
C ASP A 134 -4.22 -13.13 20.76
N LEU A 135 -4.42 -14.03 21.73
CA LEU A 135 -5.77 -14.32 22.26
C LEU A 135 -6.32 -13.21 23.16
N GLU A 136 -5.48 -12.45 23.81
CA GLU A 136 -5.92 -11.31 24.63
C GLU A 136 -6.26 -10.10 23.76
N GLY A 137 -5.43 -9.81 22.75
CA GLY A 137 -5.66 -8.73 21.80
C GLY A 137 -6.70 -9.04 20.71
N GLY A 138 -7.07 -10.33 20.53
CA GLY A 138 -8.07 -10.76 19.55
C GLY A 138 -7.67 -10.52 18.08
N HIS A 139 -6.35 -10.53 17.78
CA HIS A 139 -5.85 -10.27 16.43
C HIS A 139 -4.74 -11.24 16.04
N ILE A 140 -4.53 -11.37 14.73
CA ILE A 140 -3.38 -12.13 14.21
C ILE A 140 -2.10 -11.39 14.60
N PHE A 141 -1.23 -12.09 15.33
CA PHE A 141 0.07 -11.56 15.73
C PHE A 141 1.06 -11.64 14.58
N ASP A 142 1.20 -12.83 13.96
CA ASP A 142 2.08 -13.02 12.82
C ASP A 142 1.65 -14.25 12.01
N ILE A 143 2.16 -14.36 10.78
CA ILE A 143 1.99 -15.52 9.91
C ILE A 143 3.36 -16.01 9.46
N LEU A 144 3.70 -17.23 9.82
CA LEU A 144 4.99 -17.84 9.51
C LEU A 144 4.88 -18.75 8.29
N ALA A 145 5.87 -18.69 7.42
CA ALA A 145 5.88 -19.45 6.17
C ALA A 145 6.04 -20.96 6.37
N ASP A 146 6.55 -21.41 7.52
CA ASP A 146 6.87 -22.82 7.77
C ASP A 146 6.53 -23.21 9.21
N ARG A 147 5.99 -24.44 9.38
CA ARG A 147 5.65 -25.01 10.68
C ARG A 147 6.78 -25.84 11.29
N ARG A 148 7.85 -26.12 10.57
CA ARG A 148 8.91 -27.00 11.05
C ARG A 148 9.56 -26.44 12.32
N GLN A 149 9.83 -27.33 13.28
CA GLN A 149 10.34 -26.98 14.60
C GLN A 149 11.57 -26.06 14.53
N ARG A 150 12.50 -26.33 13.61
CA ARG A 150 13.70 -25.51 13.43
C ARG A 150 13.34 -24.06 13.11
N TYR A 151 12.38 -23.86 12.19
CA TYR A 151 11.96 -22.53 11.77
C TYR A 151 11.27 -21.77 12.92
N LEU A 152 10.37 -22.46 13.65
CA LEU A 152 9.71 -21.88 14.81
C LEU A 152 10.70 -21.55 15.92
N PHE A 153 11.68 -22.42 16.18
CA PHE A 153 12.72 -22.18 17.17
C PHE A 153 13.56 -20.94 16.83
N GLU A 154 14.00 -20.81 15.57
CA GLU A 154 14.73 -19.63 15.09
C GLU A 154 13.88 -18.35 15.23
N TYR A 155 12.59 -18.42 14.91
CA TYR A 155 11.66 -17.31 15.07
C TYR A 155 11.52 -16.85 16.53
N PHE A 156 11.20 -17.77 17.44
CA PHE A 156 10.99 -17.44 18.86
C PHE A 156 12.28 -17.02 19.59
N ASN A 157 13.42 -17.57 19.22
CA ASN A 157 14.72 -17.14 19.79
C ASN A 157 15.15 -15.74 19.31
N SER A 158 14.43 -15.16 18.41
CA SER A 158 14.70 -13.84 17.89
C SER A 158 14.05 -12.72 18.71
N TYR A 159 13.26 -13.05 19.72
CA TYR A 159 12.65 -12.17 20.70
C TYR A 159 13.41 -12.25 22.01
#